data_fb8c3b3aeb9d4b16a64c8069896f0ebb
#
_entry.id   fb8c3b3aeb9d4b16a64c8069896f0ebb
#
_cell.length_a   1.000
_cell.length_b   1.000
_cell.length_c   1.000
_cell.angle_alpha   90.00
_cell.angle_beta   90.00
_cell.angle_gamma   90.00
#
_symmetry.space_group_name_H-M   'P 1'
#
loop_
_entity.id
_entity.type
_entity.pdbx_description
1 polymer ?
#
loop_
_entity_poly.entity_id
_entity_poly.type
_entity_poly.pdbx_seq_one_letter_code
_entity_poly.pdbx_strand_id
1 'polypeptide(L)'
;MTLNDGEKVERIRQAYYDPKVGLVSGDRLYKKLRSQGITRKEVNDFLENQQVKQMHHQSKKPTYYPIYSMMDGSYQMDLMFYPRLKKINHGYDTIMTCIEVTTRKGYCLPMKGKKTEVILEAWQHLRNQTQEAAMEIRVLTTDMGSEWISGAFDEVLVEQEIPHFLA
;
A
#
# COMPACT_ATOMS: atom_id res chain seq x y z
N MET A 1 -20.93 -8.78 -43.10
CA MET A 1 -21.60 -7.64 -42.46
C MET A 1 -20.84 -7.31 -41.21
N THR A 2 -20.13 -6.18 -41.18
CA THR A 2 -19.37 -5.75 -39.95
C THR A 2 -20.32 -5.08 -39.00
N LEU A 3 -20.40 -5.62 -37.78
CA LEU A 3 -21.17 -5.04 -36.69
C LEU A 3 -20.63 -3.64 -36.34
N ASN A 4 -21.53 -2.70 -36.07
CA ASN A 4 -21.13 -1.40 -35.50
C ASN A 4 -20.81 -1.55 -34.01
N ASP A 5 -20.19 -0.55 -33.39
CA ASP A 5 -19.72 -0.65 -31.99
C ASP A 5 -20.88 -0.85 -31.00
N GLY A 6 -22.03 -0.25 -31.23
CA GLY A 6 -23.24 -0.43 -30.40
C GLY A 6 -23.78 -1.87 -30.47
N GLU A 7 -23.82 -2.44 -31.66
CA GLU A 7 -24.25 -3.83 -31.90
C GLU A 7 -23.29 -4.84 -31.23
N LYS A 8 -22.00 -4.56 -31.25
CA LYS A 8 -21.00 -5.39 -30.58
C LYS A 8 -21.20 -5.41 -29.06
N VAL A 9 -21.38 -4.23 -28.45
CA VAL A 9 -21.64 -4.09 -27.01
C VAL A 9 -22.90 -4.85 -26.61
N GLU A 10 -23.98 -4.74 -27.37
CA GLU A 10 -25.23 -5.43 -27.10
C GLU A 10 -25.07 -6.95 -27.24
N ARG A 11 -24.33 -7.43 -28.22
CA ARG A 11 -23.99 -8.85 -28.38
C ARG A 11 -23.17 -9.40 -27.20
N ILE A 12 -22.21 -8.63 -26.72
CA ILE A 12 -21.42 -9.00 -25.55
C ILE A 12 -22.31 -9.06 -24.32
N ARG A 13 -23.21 -8.08 -24.13
CA ARG A 13 -24.18 -8.02 -23.04
C ARG A 13 -25.09 -9.24 -23.02
N GLN A 14 -25.72 -9.56 -24.16
CA GLN A 14 -26.61 -10.72 -24.29
C GLN A 14 -25.88 -12.02 -23.97
N ALA A 15 -24.66 -12.20 -24.47
CA ALA A 15 -23.89 -13.39 -24.22
C ALA A 15 -23.40 -13.50 -22.76
N TYR A 16 -23.15 -12.36 -22.11
CA TYR A 16 -22.70 -12.31 -20.72
C TYR A 16 -23.82 -12.58 -19.72
N TYR A 17 -25.01 -12.05 -19.98
CA TYR A 17 -26.20 -12.25 -19.13
C TYR A 17 -27.11 -13.39 -19.55
N ASP A 18 -26.69 -14.24 -20.51
CA ASP A 18 -27.43 -15.42 -20.92
C ASP A 18 -27.65 -16.36 -19.72
N PRO A 19 -28.89 -16.64 -19.27
CA PRO A 19 -29.15 -17.48 -18.08
C PRO A 19 -28.55 -18.88 -18.15
N LYS A 20 -28.31 -19.39 -19.36
CA LYS A 20 -27.77 -20.76 -19.55
C LYS A 20 -26.26 -20.82 -19.44
N VAL A 21 -25.55 -19.73 -19.75
CA VAL A 21 -24.08 -19.72 -19.89
C VAL A 21 -23.48 -18.44 -19.32
N GLY A 22 -24.29 -17.55 -18.81
CA GLY A 22 -23.88 -16.19 -18.40
C GLY A 22 -22.86 -16.11 -17.27
N LEU A 23 -22.37 -14.89 -17.04
CA LEU A 23 -21.38 -14.54 -16.03
C LEU A 23 -20.05 -15.32 -16.16
N VAL A 24 -19.69 -15.73 -17.39
CA VAL A 24 -18.46 -16.44 -17.68
C VAL A 24 -17.25 -15.50 -17.68
N SER A 25 -16.06 -16.08 -17.54
CA SER A 25 -14.80 -15.31 -17.64
C SER A 25 -14.63 -14.65 -19.01
N GLY A 26 -13.86 -13.54 -19.06
CA GLY A 26 -13.59 -12.83 -20.31
C GLY A 26 -13.03 -13.72 -21.42
N ASP A 27 -12.19 -14.68 -21.08
CA ASP A 27 -11.63 -15.63 -22.06
C ASP A 27 -12.69 -16.55 -22.69
N ARG A 28 -13.63 -17.04 -21.89
CA ARG A 28 -14.75 -17.85 -22.40
C ARG A 28 -15.70 -17.03 -23.26
N LEU A 29 -16.01 -15.81 -22.81
CA LEU A 29 -16.86 -14.88 -23.55
C LEU A 29 -16.23 -14.49 -24.88
N TYR A 30 -14.95 -14.17 -24.91
CA TYR A 30 -14.20 -13.90 -26.15
C TYR A 30 -14.20 -15.10 -27.10
N LYS A 31 -13.90 -16.30 -26.61
CA LYS A 31 -13.93 -17.52 -27.45
C LYS A 31 -15.29 -17.74 -28.12
N LYS A 32 -16.39 -17.41 -27.42
CA LYS A 32 -17.75 -17.53 -27.95
C LYS A 32 -18.06 -16.48 -29.04
N LEU A 33 -17.50 -15.26 -28.91
CA LEU A 33 -17.86 -14.12 -29.74
C LEU A 33 -16.85 -13.76 -30.85
N ARG A 34 -15.64 -14.32 -30.84
CA ARG A 34 -14.56 -14.01 -31.79
C ARG A 34 -14.95 -14.20 -33.26
N SER A 35 -15.80 -15.20 -33.57
CA SER A 35 -16.29 -15.48 -34.91
C SER A 35 -17.25 -14.38 -35.44
N GLN A 36 -17.74 -13.50 -34.56
CA GLN A 36 -18.63 -12.38 -34.89
C GLN A 36 -17.86 -11.05 -35.04
N GLY A 37 -16.53 -11.09 -35.11
CA GLY A 37 -15.68 -9.89 -35.26
C GLY A 37 -15.49 -9.09 -33.99
N ILE A 38 -15.79 -9.68 -32.82
CA ILE A 38 -15.60 -9.04 -31.51
C ILE A 38 -14.20 -9.36 -31.00
N THR A 39 -13.45 -8.32 -30.61
CA THR A 39 -12.08 -8.41 -30.13
C THR A 39 -12.01 -8.70 -28.64
N ARG A 40 -10.87 -9.21 -28.17
CA ARG A 40 -10.62 -9.42 -26.73
C ARG A 40 -10.66 -8.12 -25.93
N LYS A 41 -10.22 -7.00 -26.55
CA LYS A 41 -10.24 -5.69 -25.92
C LYS A 41 -11.68 -5.24 -25.66
N GLU A 42 -12.56 -5.31 -26.65
CA GLU A 42 -13.97 -4.94 -26.51
C GLU A 42 -14.68 -5.77 -25.40
N VAL A 43 -14.37 -7.06 -25.30
CA VAL A 43 -14.90 -7.91 -24.21
C VAL A 43 -14.38 -7.46 -22.84
N ASN A 44 -13.10 -7.14 -22.72
CA ASN A 44 -12.52 -6.68 -21.46
C ASN A 44 -13.06 -5.31 -21.04
N ASP A 45 -13.12 -4.35 -21.96
CA ASP A 45 -13.68 -3.01 -21.72
C ASP A 45 -15.14 -3.10 -21.26
N PHE A 46 -15.94 -3.98 -21.87
CA PHE A 46 -17.30 -4.24 -21.40
C PHE A 46 -17.33 -4.80 -19.97
N LEU A 47 -16.49 -5.80 -19.69
CA LEU A 47 -16.47 -6.47 -18.37
C LEU A 47 -15.98 -5.55 -17.24
N GLU A 48 -15.04 -4.64 -17.51
CA GLU A 48 -14.56 -3.69 -16.51
C GLU A 48 -15.65 -2.75 -16.00
N ASN A 49 -16.63 -2.45 -16.85
CA ASN A 49 -17.77 -1.60 -16.52
C ASN A 49 -18.94 -2.37 -15.88
N GLN A 50 -18.83 -3.69 -15.63
CA GLN A 50 -19.91 -4.45 -15.01
C GLN A 50 -19.81 -4.43 -13.48
N GLN A 51 -20.87 -3.99 -12.80
CA GLN A 51 -20.93 -3.97 -11.34
C GLN A 51 -20.67 -5.34 -10.72
N VAL A 52 -21.18 -6.41 -11.32
CA VAL A 52 -20.98 -7.79 -10.85
C VAL A 52 -19.52 -8.15 -10.77
N LYS A 53 -18.71 -7.76 -11.77
CA LYS A 53 -17.26 -8.01 -11.76
C LYS A 53 -16.55 -7.16 -10.69
N GLN A 54 -16.97 -5.91 -10.52
CA GLN A 54 -16.41 -5.02 -9.50
C GLN A 54 -16.73 -5.51 -8.08
N MET A 55 -17.95 -5.98 -7.83
CA MET A 55 -18.38 -6.52 -6.54
C MET A 55 -17.69 -7.85 -6.18
N HIS A 56 -17.36 -8.69 -7.19
CA HIS A 56 -16.74 -9.99 -7.01
C HIS A 56 -15.26 -10.03 -7.37
N HIS A 57 -14.62 -8.86 -7.51
CA HIS A 57 -13.17 -8.80 -7.69
C HIS A 57 -12.51 -9.30 -6.41
N GLN A 58 -12.19 -10.60 -6.41
CA GLN A 58 -11.33 -11.15 -5.37
C GLN A 58 -9.92 -10.60 -5.60
N SER A 59 -9.51 -9.65 -4.77
CA SER A 59 -8.10 -9.33 -4.65
C SER A 59 -7.35 -10.62 -4.32
N LYS A 60 -6.27 -10.92 -5.03
CA LYS A 60 -5.37 -12.02 -4.64
C LYS A 60 -5.01 -11.76 -3.18
N LYS A 61 -5.37 -12.67 -2.28
CA LYS A 61 -4.96 -12.56 -0.89
C LYS A 61 -3.43 -12.52 -0.89
N PRO A 62 -2.82 -11.44 -0.43
CA PRO A 62 -1.38 -11.41 -0.33
C PRO A 62 -0.92 -12.52 0.62
N THR A 63 0.15 -13.22 0.26
CA THR A 63 0.77 -14.18 1.16
C THR A 63 1.57 -13.38 2.17
N TYR A 64 1.10 -13.36 3.40
CA TYR A 64 1.82 -12.72 4.50
C TYR A 64 2.74 -13.73 5.17
N TYR A 65 4.00 -13.37 5.27
CA TYR A 65 4.93 -14.09 6.15
C TYR A 65 4.84 -13.51 7.54
N PRO A 66 4.94 -14.33 8.60
CA PRO A 66 4.93 -13.81 9.95
C PRO A 66 6.17 -12.93 10.17
N ILE A 67 5.96 -11.72 10.65
CA ILE A 67 7.02 -10.81 11.07
C ILE A 67 7.19 -11.01 12.57
N TYR A 68 8.35 -11.44 13.00
CA TYR A 68 8.70 -11.66 14.39
C TYR A 68 10.14 -11.20 14.64
N SER A 69 10.44 -10.88 15.88
CA SER A 69 11.79 -10.66 16.35
C SER A 69 12.06 -11.53 17.57
N MET A 70 13.27 -12.04 17.67
CA MET A 70 13.75 -12.76 18.87
C MET A 70 14.35 -11.80 19.89
N MET A 71 14.43 -10.51 19.57
CA MET A 71 14.95 -9.46 20.44
C MET A 71 13.83 -8.44 20.75
N ASP A 72 13.61 -8.24 22.05
CA ASP A 72 12.81 -7.11 22.52
C ASP A 72 13.49 -5.79 22.13
N GLY A 73 12.68 -4.78 21.82
CA GLY A 73 13.19 -3.49 21.38
C GLY A 73 13.56 -3.45 19.88
N SER A 74 13.07 -4.40 19.09
CA SER A 74 13.13 -4.34 17.62
C SER A 74 11.98 -3.52 17.08
N TYR A 75 12.28 -2.44 16.39
CA TYR A 75 11.29 -1.51 15.84
C TYR A 75 11.32 -1.45 14.33
N GLN A 76 10.15 -1.30 13.73
CA GLN A 76 9.99 -0.95 12.31
C GLN A 76 9.43 0.46 12.21
N MET A 77 10.00 1.28 11.35
CA MET A 77 9.60 2.68 11.17
C MET A 77 9.39 3.03 9.70
N ASP A 78 8.40 3.88 9.44
CA ASP A 78 8.03 4.34 8.11
C ASP A 78 7.44 5.76 8.17
N LEU A 79 7.44 6.47 7.03
CA LEU A 79 6.81 7.78 6.87
C LEU A 79 5.58 7.70 5.98
N MET A 80 4.45 8.15 6.52
CA MET A 80 3.22 8.32 5.77
C MET A 80 3.06 9.78 5.36
N PHE A 81 2.90 10.04 4.06
CA PHE A 81 2.91 11.39 3.51
C PHE A 81 1.54 11.82 2.94
N TYR A 82 0.98 12.93 3.44
CA TYR A 82 -0.35 13.44 3.13
C TYR A 82 -0.33 14.93 2.71
N PRO A 83 0.30 15.32 1.59
CA PRO A 83 0.50 16.70 1.21
C PRO A 83 -0.81 17.49 1.00
N ARG A 84 -1.88 16.79 0.60
CA ARG A 84 -3.21 17.39 0.40
C ARG A 84 -3.84 17.89 1.71
N LEU A 85 -3.46 17.32 2.84
CA LEU A 85 -4.01 17.65 4.14
C LEU A 85 -3.28 18.81 4.82
N LYS A 86 -2.14 19.24 4.32
CA LYS A 86 -1.28 20.27 4.92
C LYS A 86 -2.01 21.54 5.30
N LYS A 87 -2.85 22.07 4.40
CA LYS A 87 -3.55 23.35 4.62
C LYS A 87 -4.59 23.29 5.74
N ILE A 88 -5.31 22.16 5.84
CA ILE A 88 -6.38 21.96 6.83
C ILE A 88 -5.86 21.42 8.15
N ASN A 89 -4.62 20.94 8.17
CA ASN A 89 -4.01 20.27 9.32
C ASN A 89 -2.84 21.10 9.91
N HIS A 90 -2.98 22.42 9.96
CA HIS A 90 -2.02 23.36 10.58
C HIS A 90 -0.57 23.18 10.12
N GLY A 91 -0.37 22.75 8.87
CA GLY A 91 0.95 22.54 8.28
C GLY A 91 1.51 21.12 8.45
N TYR A 92 0.85 20.26 9.21
CA TYR A 92 1.22 18.85 9.31
C TYR A 92 0.79 18.10 8.07
N ASP A 93 1.72 17.39 7.43
CA ASP A 93 1.53 16.66 6.19
C ASP A 93 2.25 15.29 6.17
N THR A 94 2.94 14.95 7.24
CA THR A 94 3.69 13.71 7.37
C THR A 94 3.44 13.10 8.75
N ILE A 95 3.45 11.78 8.82
CA ILE A 95 3.35 11.04 10.08
C ILE A 95 4.52 10.05 10.10
N MET A 96 5.37 10.12 11.11
CA MET A 96 6.30 9.06 11.43
C MET A 96 5.53 7.96 12.18
N THR A 97 5.49 6.77 11.62
CA THR A 97 4.90 5.58 12.23
C THR A 97 6.01 4.67 12.70
N CYS A 98 5.89 4.13 13.89
CA CYS A 98 6.86 3.20 14.44
C CYS A 98 6.13 2.10 15.22
N ILE A 99 6.54 0.85 15.06
CA ILE A 99 5.95 -0.29 15.74
C ILE A 99 7.04 -1.16 16.39
N GLU A 100 6.85 -1.50 17.64
CA GLU A 100 7.67 -2.53 18.29
C GLU A 100 7.19 -3.92 17.83
N VAL A 101 8.11 -4.72 17.30
CA VAL A 101 7.79 -5.94 16.54
C VAL A 101 7.20 -7.05 17.41
N THR A 102 7.63 -7.17 18.66
CA THR A 102 7.21 -8.25 19.59
C THR A 102 5.84 -7.95 20.18
N THR A 103 5.69 -6.79 20.79
CA THR A 103 4.46 -6.38 21.52
C THR A 103 3.39 -5.81 20.61
N ARG A 104 3.75 -5.39 19.38
CA ARG A 104 2.89 -4.66 18.43
C ARG A 104 2.47 -3.28 18.91
N LYS A 105 3.14 -2.73 19.90
CA LYS A 105 2.88 -1.36 20.33
C LYS A 105 3.32 -0.38 19.26
N GLY A 106 2.37 0.43 18.81
CA GLY A 106 2.58 1.44 17.78
C GLY A 106 2.74 2.84 18.35
N TYR A 107 3.55 3.66 17.66
CA TYR A 107 3.76 5.07 17.93
C TYR A 107 3.51 5.84 16.63
N CYS A 108 2.90 7.02 16.74
CA CYS A 108 2.61 7.90 15.62
C CYS A 108 2.96 9.33 15.99
N LEU A 109 3.88 9.96 15.25
CA LEU A 109 4.30 11.33 15.50
C LEU A 109 3.99 12.19 14.28
N PRO A 110 3.15 13.23 14.43
CA PRO A 110 2.85 14.16 13.35
C PRO A 110 4.05 15.08 13.08
N MET A 111 4.34 15.31 11.79
CA MET A 111 5.47 16.09 11.33
C MET A 111 5.07 17.11 10.28
N LYS A 112 5.81 18.22 10.19
CA LYS A 112 5.64 19.27 9.16
C LYS A 112 6.65 19.08 8.02
N GLY A 113 6.44 18.05 7.20
CA GLY A 113 7.33 17.67 6.12
C GLY A 113 8.31 16.56 6.52
N LYS A 114 9.27 16.28 5.61
CA LYS A 114 10.26 15.22 5.75
C LYS A 114 11.72 15.72 5.67
N LYS A 115 11.95 16.96 6.09
CA LYS A 115 13.32 17.47 6.21
C LYS A 115 14.04 16.76 7.34
N THR A 116 15.34 16.61 7.20
CA THR A 116 16.18 15.88 8.16
C THR A 116 16.00 16.41 9.59
N GLU A 117 15.96 17.73 9.78
CA GLU A 117 15.80 18.33 11.12
C GLU A 117 14.47 17.92 11.76
N VAL A 118 13.39 17.87 10.96
CA VAL A 118 12.04 17.49 11.43
C VAL A 118 11.99 15.98 11.77
N ILE A 119 12.70 15.16 11.01
CA ILE A 119 12.82 13.72 11.28
C ILE A 119 13.60 13.49 12.58
N LEU A 120 14.71 14.21 12.78
CA LEU A 120 15.53 14.10 14.00
C LEU A 120 14.76 14.57 15.26
N GLU A 121 13.97 15.65 15.14
CA GLU A 121 13.08 16.09 16.22
C GLU A 121 12.03 15.00 16.56
N ALA A 122 11.35 14.45 15.55
CA ALA A 122 10.40 13.38 15.74
C ALA A 122 11.04 12.12 16.32
N TRP A 123 12.24 11.76 15.87
CA TRP A 123 13.03 10.67 16.43
C TRP A 123 13.31 10.86 17.92
N GLN A 124 13.73 12.05 18.32
CA GLN A 124 13.97 12.36 19.74
C GLN A 124 12.69 12.22 20.59
N HIS A 125 11.55 12.70 20.07
CA HIS A 125 10.26 12.51 20.72
C HIS A 125 9.89 11.01 20.86
N LEU A 126 10.11 10.23 19.81
CA LEU A 126 9.88 8.79 19.84
C LEU A 126 10.75 8.12 20.92
N ARG A 127 12.02 8.46 20.96
CA ARG A 127 12.97 7.94 21.95
C ARG A 127 12.50 8.21 23.38
N ASN A 128 12.08 9.44 23.66
CA ASN A 128 11.56 9.82 24.98
C ASN A 128 10.33 8.98 25.36
N GLN A 129 9.36 8.85 24.43
CA GLN A 129 8.15 8.05 24.66
C GLN A 129 8.45 6.57 24.90
N THR A 130 9.42 6.00 24.17
CA THR A 130 9.80 4.58 24.35
C THR A 130 10.54 4.36 25.67
N GLN A 131 11.39 5.28 26.10
CA GLN A 131 12.09 5.24 27.39
C GLN A 131 11.11 5.38 28.56
N GLU A 132 10.18 6.33 28.51
CA GLU A 132 9.11 6.48 29.52
C GLU A 132 8.25 5.22 29.65
N ALA A 133 8.06 4.50 28.55
CA ALA A 133 7.31 3.25 28.51
C ALA A 133 8.16 2.01 28.90
N ALA A 134 9.42 2.18 29.27
CA ALA A 134 10.41 1.11 29.48
C ALA A 134 10.55 0.15 28.28
N MET A 135 10.40 0.67 27.08
CA MET A 135 10.46 -0.05 25.78
C MET A 135 11.56 0.53 24.90
N GLU A 136 12.80 0.40 25.34
CA GLU A 136 13.96 0.97 24.66
C GLU A 136 14.14 0.46 23.24
N ILE A 137 14.49 1.35 22.30
CA ILE A 137 14.81 0.99 20.91
C ILE A 137 16.23 0.43 20.88
N ARG A 138 16.37 -0.84 20.54
CA ARG A 138 17.64 -1.55 20.42
C ARG A 138 18.04 -1.87 18.99
N VAL A 139 17.05 -2.00 18.11
CA VAL A 139 17.23 -2.26 16.67
C VAL A 139 16.17 -1.52 15.89
N LEU A 140 16.54 -0.87 14.82
CA LEU A 140 15.65 -0.18 13.92
C LEU A 140 15.68 -0.79 12.52
N THR A 141 14.51 -1.00 11.92
CA THR A 141 14.36 -1.38 10.52
C THR A 141 13.51 -0.33 9.80
N THR A 142 13.96 0.16 8.65
CA THR A 142 13.22 1.05 7.76
C THR A 142 13.26 0.53 6.33
N ASP A 143 12.49 1.12 5.43
CA ASP A 143 12.71 0.95 3.99
C ASP A 143 13.97 1.70 3.52
N MET A 144 14.29 1.57 2.22
CA MET A 144 15.43 2.27 1.59
C MET A 144 15.10 3.71 1.19
N GLY A 145 14.19 4.39 1.91
CA GLY A 145 13.87 5.79 1.66
C GLY A 145 15.08 6.72 1.79
N SER A 146 15.17 7.72 0.94
CA SER A 146 16.30 8.69 0.96
C SER A 146 16.40 9.44 2.28
N GLU A 147 15.32 9.57 3.01
CA GLU A 147 15.23 10.18 4.33
C GLU A 147 15.99 9.41 5.41
N TRP A 148 16.08 8.10 5.28
CA TRP A 148 16.76 7.21 6.22
C TRP A 148 18.24 7.02 5.90
N ILE A 149 18.59 7.07 4.59
CA ILE A 149 19.96 6.92 4.10
C ILE A 149 20.72 8.25 4.18
N SER A 150 20.06 9.36 4.53
CA SER A 150 20.72 10.64 4.74
C SER A 150 21.70 10.52 5.91
N GLY A 151 22.99 10.81 5.69
CA GLY A 151 24.07 10.59 6.65
C GLY A 151 23.77 11.08 8.06
N ALA A 152 23.04 12.21 8.21
CA ALA A 152 22.72 12.78 9.52
C ALA A 152 21.81 11.92 10.40
N PHE A 153 20.85 11.17 9.83
CA PHE A 153 20.02 10.26 10.62
C PHE A 153 20.81 9.02 11.02
N ASP A 154 21.60 8.50 10.10
CA ASP A 154 22.45 7.32 10.34
C ASP A 154 23.55 7.63 11.38
N GLU A 155 24.15 8.84 11.34
CA GLU A 155 25.10 9.31 12.37
C GLU A 155 24.49 9.30 13.77
N VAL A 156 23.24 9.76 13.91
CA VAL A 156 22.54 9.75 15.20
C VAL A 156 22.26 8.32 15.69
N LEU A 157 21.94 7.38 14.80
CA LEU A 157 21.75 5.98 15.18
C LEU A 157 23.06 5.34 15.63
N VAL A 158 24.14 5.63 14.94
CA VAL A 158 25.51 5.16 15.30
C VAL A 158 25.93 5.72 16.66
N GLU A 159 25.74 7.02 16.92
CA GLU A 159 26.03 7.65 18.23
C GLU A 159 25.22 7.03 19.37
N GLN A 160 24.00 6.54 19.06
CA GLN A 160 23.12 5.92 20.03
C GLN A 160 23.28 4.40 20.11
N GLU A 161 24.24 3.84 19.40
CA GLU A 161 24.53 2.40 19.32
C GLU A 161 23.29 1.56 18.88
N ILE A 162 22.45 2.12 17.97
CA ILE A 162 21.27 1.46 17.45
C ILE A 162 21.56 0.90 16.06
N PRO A 163 21.67 -0.43 15.89
CA PRO A 163 21.80 -1.04 14.56
C PRO A 163 20.61 -0.71 13.67
N HIS A 164 20.88 -0.28 12.43
CA HIS A 164 19.90 0.08 11.43
C HIS A 164 19.89 -0.92 10.27
N PHE A 165 18.76 -1.53 10.00
CA PHE A 165 18.55 -2.44 8.89
C PHE A 165 17.62 -1.81 7.85
N LEU A 166 18.00 -1.92 6.59
CA LEU A 166 17.20 -1.50 5.45
C LEU A 166 16.49 -2.72 4.84
N ALA A 167 15.17 -2.66 4.68
CA ALA A 167 14.31 -3.75 4.19
C ALA A 167 13.84 -3.50 2.75
#